data_0c95607a54a94e5654770271160c582c
#
_entry.id   0c95607a54a94e5654770271160c582c
#
_cell.length_a   1.000
_cell.length_b   1.000
_cell.length_c   1.000
_cell.angle_alpha   90.00
_cell.angle_beta   90.00
_cell.angle_gamma   90.00
#
_symmetry.space_group_name_H-M   'P 1'
#
loop_
_entity.id
_entity.type
_entity.pdbx_description
1 polymer ?
#
loop_
_entity_poly.entity_id
_entity_poly.type
_entity_poly.pdbx_seq_one_letter_code
_entity_poly.pdbx_strand_id
1 'polypeptide(L)'
;MVAAPDSDDGAGEIVVEAKPIIVVRNLALTVIAALGVMLVLQYAQSLLVPIVLGILISYGLAPLVAGLQRLRIPRPLGAGVAVALLVGGIGVGIYTLTDQAMAIVSDIPSAAQRIREEVRLHRRTNGGALEKVQRAATEIDRAAQEAATSAPAQPAGGRSAGVQQVEVVQPFRPSDYLWSGSVGLVGFSAQFVIVLFLVYFFLVTGDLYKRKLVKIGGKTLSEKKITVQILDDINLQIESFMRVQVFTSFLVAVATGIALWWLGVDHPVVWGLLAGVFNSIPYLGPILVSAGLGVVSFMQFDSLLRAGYVSGVAFAITSLEGFLLTPMLMSRAAQMNPVAIVIGLLFWSWIWGIWGTVLAVPMLMMIKAICDHIEDLEPVGELLGE
;
A
#
# COMPACT_ATOMS: atom_id res chain seq x y z
N MET A 1 68.92 -56.24 -17.15
CA MET A 1 69.77 -55.05 -17.33
C MET A 1 69.36 -54.39 -18.67
N VAL A 2 69.08 -53.22 -18.71
CA VAL A 2 68.67 -52.26 -19.76
C VAL A 2 67.22 -51.71 -19.57
N ALA A 3 67.23 -50.51 -19.11
CA ALA A 3 66.09 -49.65 -18.95
C ALA A 3 65.50 -49.19 -20.30
N ALA A 4 64.18 -49.09 -20.38
CA ALA A 4 63.49 -48.37 -21.42
C ALA A 4 63.08 -46.98 -20.93
N PRO A 5 63.11 -45.91 -21.77
CA PRO A 5 62.89 -44.59 -21.36
C PRO A 5 61.37 -44.25 -21.28
N ASP A 6 61.06 -43.44 -20.26
CA ASP A 6 59.82 -42.71 -20.12
C ASP A 6 59.54 -41.82 -21.35
N SER A 7 58.36 -41.97 -21.93
CA SER A 7 57.77 -40.97 -22.84
C SER A 7 56.61 -40.26 -22.13
N ASP A 8 56.96 -39.17 -21.52
CA ASP A 8 56.03 -38.16 -21.02
C ASP A 8 55.46 -37.37 -22.23
N ASP A 9 54.26 -37.77 -22.71
CA ASP A 9 53.48 -36.97 -23.66
C ASP A 9 52.39 -36.25 -22.90
N GLY A 10 52.76 -35.06 -22.41
CA GLY A 10 51.84 -34.05 -21.90
C GLY A 10 50.91 -33.50 -22.99
N ALA A 11 49.83 -34.22 -23.26
CA ALA A 11 48.71 -33.66 -23.99
C ALA A 11 47.89 -32.78 -23.02
N GLY A 12 48.21 -31.51 -23.00
CA GLY A 12 47.40 -30.49 -22.32
C GLY A 12 45.98 -30.48 -22.93
N GLU A 13 45.06 -31.07 -22.22
CA GLU A 13 43.64 -31.00 -22.51
C GLU A 13 43.19 -29.55 -22.34
N ILE A 14 43.02 -28.84 -23.47
CA ILE A 14 42.43 -27.51 -23.48
C ILE A 14 40.95 -27.65 -23.14
N VAL A 15 40.62 -27.56 -21.86
CA VAL A 15 39.24 -27.42 -21.41
C VAL A 15 38.74 -26.06 -21.88
N VAL A 16 38.16 -26.02 -23.04
CA VAL A 16 37.43 -24.86 -23.53
C VAL A 16 36.15 -24.75 -22.69
N GLU A 17 36.18 -23.88 -21.72
CA GLU A 17 35.02 -23.57 -20.86
C GLU A 17 33.95 -22.81 -21.67
N ALA A 18 33.11 -23.56 -22.40
CA ALA A 18 31.99 -23.02 -23.20
C ALA A 18 30.78 -22.69 -22.30
N LYS A 19 30.95 -21.82 -21.30
CA LYS A 19 29.89 -21.52 -20.36
C LYS A 19 29.11 -20.19 -20.54
N PRO A 20 29.47 -19.20 -21.36
CA PRO A 20 28.74 -17.92 -21.30
C PRO A 20 27.41 -17.88 -22.09
N ILE A 21 27.26 -18.68 -23.16
CA ILE A 21 26.11 -18.55 -24.06
C ILE A 21 24.81 -19.14 -23.47
N ILE A 22 24.93 -20.22 -22.71
CA ILE A 22 23.77 -20.89 -22.08
C ILE A 22 23.20 -20.01 -20.96
N VAL A 23 24.06 -19.38 -20.17
CA VAL A 23 23.67 -18.50 -19.05
C VAL A 23 22.93 -17.25 -19.56
N VAL A 24 23.42 -16.61 -20.61
CA VAL A 24 22.78 -15.40 -21.20
C VAL A 24 21.40 -15.74 -21.78
N ARG A 25 21.28 -16.87 -22.47
CA ARG A 25 19.98 -17.32 -23.00
C ARG A 25 18.97 -17.62 -21.91
N ASN A 26 19.41 -18.26 -20.81
CA ASN A 26 18.56 -18.53 -19.68
C ASN A 26 18.13 -17.23 -18.97
N LEU A 27 19.05 -16.28 -18.79
CA LEU A 27 18.75 -14.97 -18.21
C LEU A 27 17.71 -14.20 -19.04
N ALA A 28 17.86 -14.14 -20.37
CA ALA A 28 16.91 -13.49 -21.25
C ALA A 28 15.52 -14.13 -21.18
N LEU A 29 15.44 -15.46 -21.16
CA LEU A 29 14.18 -16.20 -20.99
C LEU A 29 13.53 -15.92 -19.64
N THR A 30 14.32 -15.87 -18.56
CA THR A 30 13.84 -15.55 -17.22
C THR A 30 13.27 -14.13 -17.16
N VAL A 31 13.97 -13.16 -17.76
CA VAL A 31 13.49 -11.76 -17.82
C VAL A 31 12.20 -11.66 -18.63
N ILE A 32 12.12 -12.31 -19.80
CA ILE A 32 10.91 -12.33 -20.62
C ILE A 32 9.75 -13.00 -19.90
N ALA A 33 10.01 -14.12 -19.20
CA ALA A 33 9.00 -14.80 -18.39
C ALA A 33 8.50 -13.90 -17.23
N ALA A 34 9.40 -13.22 -16.53
CA ALA A 34 9.05 -12.29 -15.45
C ALA A 34 8.20 -11.13 -15.97
N LEU A 35 8.60 -10.51 -17.10
CA LEU A 35 7.81 -9.45 -17.74
C LEU A 35 6.45 -9.97 -18.21
N GLY A 36 6.38 -11.19 -18.76
CA GLY A 36 5.14 -11.84 -19.16
C GLY A 36 4.20 -12.07 -17.98
N VAL A 37 4.71 -12.58 -16.86
CA VAL A 37 3.92 -12.73 -15.61
C VAL A 37 3.41 -11.39 -15.13
N MET A 38 4.23 -10.36 -15.13
CA MET A 38 3.88 -9.02 -14.71
C MET A 38 2.76 -8.42 -15.57
N LEU A 39 2.85 -8.55 -16.90
CA LEU A 39 1.80 -8.12 -17.82
C LEU A 39 0.49 -8.88 -17.58
N VAL A 40 0.56 -10.19 -17.35
CA VAL A 40 -0.62 -11.01 -17.03
C VAL A 40 -1.24 -10.55 -15.70
N LEU A 41 -0.44 -10.31 -14.65
CA LEU A 41 -0.92 -9.81 -13.37
C LEU A 41 -1.62 -8.45 -13.52
N GLN A 42 -1.06 -7.55 -14.31
CA GLN A 42 -1.64 -6.23 -14.57
C GLN A 42 -2.94 -6.31 -15.38
N TYR A 43 -2.96 -7.15 -16.43
CA TYR A 43 -4.16 -7.33 -17.26
C TYR A 43 -5.30 -8.05 -16.50
N ALA A 44 -4.95 -9.05 -15.69
CA ALA A 44 -5.90 -9.86 -14.92
C ALA A 44 -6.30 -9.22 -13.57
N GLN A 45 -5.92 -7.97 -13.29
CA GLN A 45 -6.20 -7.31 -12.00
C GLN A 45 -7.69 -7.31 -11.64
N SER A 46 -8.59 -7.10 -12.60
CA SER A 46 -10.03 -7.08 -12.39
C SER A 46 -10.60 -8.42 -11.89
N LEU A 47 -9.90 -9.51 -12.19
CA LEU A 47 -10.24 -10.86 -11.74
C LEU A 47 -9.47 -11.24 -10.46
N LEU A 48 -8.18 -10.96 -10.41
CA LEU A 48 -7.29 -11.41 -9.33
C LEU A 48 -7.53 -10.63 -8.04
N VAL A 49 -7.72 -9.32 -8.12
CA VAL A 49 -7.94 -8.47 -6.94
C VAL A 49 -9.15 -8.92 -6.13
N PRO A 50 -10.36 -9.14 -6.70
CA PRO A 50 -11.50 -9.68 -5.95
C PRO A 50 -11.23 -11.05 -5.32
N ILE A 51 -10.50 -11.92 -6.00
CA ILE A 51 -10.18 -13.26 -5.47
C ILE A 51 -9.27 -13.14 -4.25
N VAL A 52 -8.19 -12.37 -4.36
CA VAL A 52 -7.24 -12.18 -3.25
C VAL A 52 -7.92 -11.49 -2.06
N LEU A 53 -8.70 -10.41 -2.31
CA LEU A 53 -9.51 -9.76 -1.28
C LEU A 53 -10.48 -10.74 -0.62
N GLY A 54 -11.19 -11.55 -1.42
CA GLY A 54 -12.11 -12.56 -0.91
C GLY A 54 -11.44 -13.57 0.01
N ILE A 55 -10.24 -14.03 -0.36
CA ILE A 55 -9.42 -14.92 0.46
C ILE A 55 -9.02 -14.24 1.77
N LEU A 56 -8.45 -13.03 1.72
CA LEU A 56 -7.96 -12.32 2.91
C LEU A 56 -9.09 -11.98 3.87
N ILE A 57 -10.22 -11.46 3.37
CA ILE A 57 -11.39 -11.16 4.20
C ILE A 57 -11.94 -12.44 4.82
N SER A 58 -11.94 -13.58 4.08
CA SER A 58 -12.39 -14.86 4.63
C SER A 58 -11.49 -15.32 5.79
N TYR A 59 -10.17 -15.12 5.73
CA TYR A 59 -9.27 -15.40 6.85
C TYR A 59 -9.55 -14.49 8.05
N GLY A 60 -9.81 -13.20 7.82
CA GLY A 60 -10.19 -12.26 8.89
C GLY A 60 -11.49 -12.63 9.58
N LEU A 61 -12.47 -13.17 8.84
CA LEU A 61 -13.79 -13.60 9.36
C LEU A 61 -13.82 -15.05 9.86
N ALA A 62 -12.83 -15.87 9.54
CA ALA A 62 -12.76 -17.28 9.95
C ALA A 62 -12.93 -17.49 11.46
N PRO A 63 -12.31 -16.69 12.36
CA PRO A 63 -12.51 -16.83 13.81
C PRO A 63 -13.97 -16.62 14.24
N LEU A 64 -14.68 -15.70 13.59
CA LEU A 64 -16.12 -15.47 13.88
C LEU A 64 -16.96 -16.69 13.51
N VAL A 65 -16.72 -17.26 12.33
CA VAL A 65 -17.41 -18.48 11.88
C VAL A 65 -17.08 -19.66 12.80
N ALA A 66 -15.81 -19.82 13.20
CA ALA A 66 -15.40 -20.84 14.15
C ALA A 66 -16.06 -20.66 15.52
N GLY A 67 -16.21 -19.43 16.00
CA GLY A 67 -16.95 -19.10 17.22
C GLY A 67 -18.43 -19.51 17.12
N LEU A 68 -19.10 -19.19 16.00
CA LEU A 68 -20.49 -19.55 15.75
C LEU A 68 -20.69 -21.09 15.65
N GLN A 69 -19.71 -21.80 15.08
CA GLN A 69 -19.73 -23.26 15.04
C GLN A 69 -19.67 -23.90 16.45
N ARG A 70 -18.94 -23.27 17.39
CA ARG A 70 -18.93 -23.72 18.79
C ARG A 70 -20.32 -23.59 19.45
N LEU A 71 -21.14 -22.65 18.97
CA LEU A 71 -22.54 -22.48 19.37
C LEU A 71 -23.50 -23.41 18.59
N ARG A 72 -22.95 -24.44 17.89
CA ARG A 72 -23.71 -25.43 17.09
C ARG A 72 -24.41 -24.85 15.84
N ILE A 73 -24.00 -23.66 15.39
CA ILE A 73 -24.51 -23.09 14.13
C ILE A 73 -23.77 -23.76 12.97
N PRO A 74 -24.47 -24.32 11.96
CA PRO A 74 -23.84 -24.96 10.82
C PRO A 74 -23.01 -23.93 10.03
N ARG A 75 -21.87 -24.37 9.48
CA ARG A 75 -20.88 -23.51 8.81
C ARG A 75 -21.47 -22.57 7.76
N PRO A 76 -22.39 -22.98 6.87
CA PRO A 76 -22.98 -22.07 5.87
C PRO A 76 -23.78 -20.93 6.53
N LEU A 77 -24.53 -21.21 7.60
CA LEU A 77 -25.26 -20.17 8.32
C LEU A 77 -24.29 -19.24 9.09
N GLY A 78 -23.26 -19.79 9.71
CA GLY A 78 -22.21 -18.99 10.37
C GLY A 78 -21.48 -18.07 9.38
N ALA A 79 -21.17 -18.55 8.17
CA ALA A 79 -20.59 -17.75 7.11
C ALA A 79 -21.54 -16.63 6.66
N GLY A 80 -22.83 -16.93 6.49
CA GLY A 80 -23.85 -15.94 6.14
C GLY A 80 -23.97 -14.85 7.20
N VAL A 81 -24.00 -15.22 8.48
CA VAL A 81 -24.02 -14.25 9.60
C VAL A 81 -22.75 -13.39 9.61
N ALA A 82 -21.57 -13.98 9.42
CA ALA A 82 -20.31 -13.23 9.39
C ALA A 82 -20.26 -12.20 8.25
N VAL A 83 -20.72 -12.59 7.04
CA VAL A 83 -20.83 -11.68 5.89
C VAL A 83 -21.91 -10.61 6.13
N ALA A 84 -23.04 -10.95 6.73
CA ALA A 84 -24.09 -9.99 7.06
C ALA A 84 -23.61 -8.96 8.11
N LEU A 85 -22.83 -9.40 9.09
CA LEU A 85 -22.21 -8.51 10.09
C LEU A 85 -21.17 -7.58 9.43
N LEU A 86 -20.38 -8.09 8.50
CA LEU A 86 -19.44 -7.28 7.73
C LEU A 86 -20.16 -6.19 6.93
N VAL A 87 -21.17 -6.58 6.13
CA VAL A 87 -21.95 -5.65 5.31
C VAL A 87 -22.73 -4.66 6.18
N GLY A 88 -23.33 -5.14 7.25
CA GLY A 88 -24.04 -4.29 8.22
C GLY A 88 -23.11 -3.29 8.90
N GLY A 89 -21.92 -3.74 9.32
CA GLY A 89 -20.90 -2.87 9.91
C GLY A 89 -20.40 -1.79 8.94
N ILE A 90 -20.12 -2.18 7.70
CA ILE A 90 -19.76 -1.22 6.64
C ILE A 90 -20.93 -0.25 6.37
N GLY A 91 -22.15 -0.75 6.26
CA GLY A 91 -23.34 0.07 6.01
C GLY A 91 -23.60 1.09 7.13
N VAL A 92 -23.55 0.66 8.39
CA VAL A 92 -23.66 1.56 9.55
C VAL A 92 -22.49 2.56 9.55
N GLY A 93 -21.26 2.10 9.28
CA GLY A 93 -20.10 2.97 9.15
C GLY A 93 -20.33 4.06 8.10
N ILE A 94 -20.70 3.69 6.88
CA ILE A 94 -21.00 4.65 5.81
C ILE A 94 -22.12 5.61 6.23
N TYR A 95 -23.22 5.11 6.78
CA TYR A 95 -24.34 5.94 7.20
C TYR A 95 -23.94 6.99 8.25
N THR A 96 -23.19 6.57 9.27
CA THR A 96 -22.73 7.50 10.34
C THR A 96 -21.64 8.46 9.87
N LEU A 97 -20.86 8.06 8.85
CA LEU A 97 -19.75 8.85 8.33
C LEU A 97 -20.18 9.86 7.26
N THR A 98 -21.29 9.60 6.54
CA THR A 98 -21.65 10.40 5.36
C THR A 98 -21.86 11.87 5.68
N ASP A 99 -22.65 12.18 6.72
CA ASP A 99 -22.94 13.58 7.09
C ASP A 99 -21.68 14.30 7.56
N GLN A 100 -20.83 13.61 8.29
CA GLN A 100 -19.59 14.15 8.85
C GLN A 100 -18.49 14.28 7.78
N ALA A 101 -18.41 13.33 6.87
CA ALA A 101 -17.48 13.40 5.73
C ALA A 101 -17.87 14.54 4.78
N MET A 102 -19.15 14.74 4.52
CA MET A 102 -19.61 15.86 3.70
C MET A 102 -19.28 17.21 4.35
N ALA A 103 -19.45 17.35 5.67
CA ALA A 103 -19.05 18.56 6.39
C ALA A 103 -17.55 18.83 6.23
N ILE A 104 -16.70 17.80 6.44
CA ILE A 104 -15.25 17.91 6.28
C ILE A 104 -14.87 18.30 4.83
N VAL A 105 -15.46 17.64 3.83
CA VAL A 105 -15.15 17.90 2.41
C VAL A 105 -15.58 19.32 2.00
N SER A 106 -16.73 19.82 2.48
CA SER A 106 -17.19 21.18 2.19
C SER A 106 -16.27 22.26 2.78
N ASP A 107 -15.58 21.94 3.87
CA ASP A 107 -14.72 22.87 4.58
C ASP A 107 -13.25 22.85 4.11
N ILE A 108 -12.80 21.81 3.38
CA ILE A 108 -11.43 21.72 2.86
C ILE A 108 -11.00 22.96 2.05
N PRO A 109 -11.82 23.54 1.12
CA PRO A 109 -11.41 24.71 0.35
C PRO A 109 -11.17 25.94 1.23
N SER A 110 -12.00 26.13 2.24
CA SER A 110 -11.88 27.23 3.20
C SER A 110 -10.65 27.08 4.10
N ALA A 111 -10.36 25.84 4.52
CA ALA A 111 -9.14 25.49 5.26
C ALA A 111 -7.87 25.79 4.48
N ALA A 112 -7.83 25.39 3.22
CA ALA A 112 -6.67 25.64 2.36
C ALA A 112 -6.38 27.15 2.21
N GLN A 113 -7.43 27.98 2.15
CA GLN A 113 -7.28 29.44 2.11
C GLN A 113 -6.76 29.98 3.43
N ARG A 114 -7.32 29.58 4.57
CA ARG A 114 -6.88 30.01 5.92
C ARG A 114 -5.43 29.59 6.19
N ILE A 115 -5.04 28.36 5.87
CA ILE A 115 -3.65 27.91 6.02
C ILE A 115 -2.69 28.77 5.19
N ARG A 116 -3.07 29.13 3.96
CA ARG A 116 -2.26 30.01 3.11
C ARG A 116 -2.11 31.40 3.71
N GLU A 117 -3.16 31.96 4.31
CA GLU A 117 -3.12 33.25 4.98
C GLU A 117 -2.27 33.22 6.24
N GLU A 118 -2.43 32.20 7.08
CA GLU A 118 -1.65 32.04 8.32
C GLU A 118 -0.16 31.85 8.03
N VAL A 119 0.19 31.01 7.05
CA VAL A 119 1.57 30.85 6.58
C VAL A 119 2.13 32.16 6.01
N ARG A 120 1.30 32.95 5.31
CA ARG A 120 1.70 34.29 4.83
C ARG A 120 1.96 35.27 5.97
N LEU A 121 1.11 35.28 7.00
CA LEU A 121 1.25 36.15 8.18
C LEU A 121 2.50 35.75 8.98
N HIS A 122 2.72 34.46 9.22
CA HIS A 122 3.92 33.96 9.91
C HIS A 122 5.21 34.22 9.11
N ARG A 123 5.18 34.11 7.79
CA ARG A 123 6.29 34.52 6.92
C ARG A 123 6.56 36.03 6.99
N ARG A 124 5.54 36.87 7.11
CA ARG A 124 5.69 38.33 7.26
C ARG A 124 6.29 38.69 8.63
N THR A 125 5.91 37.98 9.69
CA THR A 125 6.37 38.26 11.06
C THR A 125 7.78 37.73 11.31
N ASN A 126 8.16 36.55 10.72
CA ASN A 126 9.50 35.94 10.87
C ASN A 126 10.40 36.13 9.64
N GLY A 127 9.92 36.78 8.59
CA GLY A 127 10.57 36.85 7.27
C GLY A 127 11.69 37.86 7.10
N GLY A 128 12.14 38.51 8.17
CA GLY A 128 13.16 39.58 8.07
C GLY A 128 14.52 39.13 7.46
N ALA A 129 14.84 37.84 7.49
CA ALA A 129 16.08 37.34 6.89
C ALA A 129 15.90 36.95 5.41
N LEU A 130 14.79 36.29 5.06
CA LEU A 130 14.53 35.88 3.67
C LEU A 130 14.16 37.05 2.76
N GLU A 131 13.44 38.05 3.31
CA GLU A 131 13.09 39.26 2.59
C GLU A 131 14.32 40.15 2.35
N LYS A 132 15.29 40.16 3.26
CA LYS A 132 16.61 40.79 3.04
C LYS A 132 17.40 40.11 1.94
N VAL A 133 17.38 38.77 1.90
CA VAL A 133 18.06 38.00 0.85
C VAL A 133 17.39 38.19 -0.51
N GLN A 134 16.05 38.21 -0.57
CA GLN A 134 15.33 38.50 -1.80
C GLN A 134 15.52 39.94 -2.30
N ARG A 135 15.54 40.92 -1.41
CA ARG A 135 15.87 42.33 -1.77
C ARG A 135 17.28 42.45 -2.28
N ALA A 136 18.24 41.80 -1.61
CA ALA A 136 19.63 41.76 -2.06
C ALA A 136 19.78 41.07 -3.45
N ALA A 137 19.06 39.96 -3.68
CA ALA A 137 19.05 39.30 -4.99
C ALA A 137 18.41 40.19 -6.08
N THR A 138 17.34 40.91 -5.77
CA THR A 138 16.69 41.81 -6.73
C THR A 138 17.53 43.08 -7.00
N GLU A 139 18.29 43.58 -6.02
CA GLU A 139 19.26 44.67 -6.20
C GLU A 139 20.46 44.24 -7.04
N ILE A 140 20.95 43.01 -6.87
CA ILE A 140 22.00 42.42 -7.68
C ILE A 140 21.54 42.24 -9.14
N ASP A 141 20.32 41.74 -9.36
CA ASP A 141 19.73 41.60 -10.70
C ASP A 141 19.54 42.98 -11.39
N ARG A 142 19.12 43.99 -10.64
CA ARG A 142 19.00 45.35 -11.14
C ARG A 142 20.34 46.00 -11.47
N ALA A 143 21.34 45.84 -10.62
CA ALA A 143 22.70 46.27 -10.87
C ALA A 143 23.33 45.57 -12.09
N ALA A 144 23.03 44.26 -12.28
CA ALA A 144 23.46 43.50 -13.43
C ALA A 144 22.78 43.96 -14.73
N GLN A 145 21.50 44.32 -14.66
CA GLN A 145 20.77 44.90 -15.82
C GLN A 145 21.22 46.32 -16.15
N GLU A 146 21.55 47.16 -15.19
CA GLU A 146 22.09 48.51 -15.40
C GLU A 146 23.52 48.41 -15.98
N ALA A 147 24.33 47.46 -15.56
CA ALA A 147 25.63 47.22 -16.11
C ALA A 147 25.56 46.66 -17.57
N ALA A 148 24.54 45.88 -17.90
CA ALA A 148 24.29 45.34 -19.23
C ALA A 148 23.74 46.39 -20.22
N THR A 149 23.07 47.45 -19.73
CA THR A 149 22.56 48.54 -20.56
C THR A 149 23.60 49.61 -20.88
N SER A 150 24.80 49.55 -20.28
CA SER A 150 25.92 50.51 -20.55
C SER A 150 26.85 50.03 -21.69
N ALA A 151 26.54 48.97 -22.40
CA ALA A 151 27.26 48.52 -23.60
C ALA A 151 26.55 49.04 -24.88
N PRO A 152 27.29 49.52 -25.95
CA PRO A 152 26.69 50.12 -27.10
C PRO A 152 25.86 49.13 -27.93
N ALA A 153 24.66 49.58 -28.30
CA ALA A 153 23.63 48.83 -28.97
C ALA A 153 24.05 48.29 -30.36
N GLN A 154 23.87 47.01 -30.58
CA GLN A 154 23.70 46.41 -31.90
C GLN A 154 22.21 46.21 -32.20
N PRO A 155 21.74 46.41 -33.43
CA PRO A 155 20.30 46.45 -33.75
C PRO A 155 19.68 45.05 -33.70
N ALA A 156 18.68 44.93 -32.83
CA ALA A 156 17.89 43.75 -32.66
C ALA A 156 16.86 43.55 -33.78
N GLY A 157 16.96 42.43 -34.49
CA GLY A 157 15.87 41.88 -35.28
C GLY A 157 14.95 41.01 -34.46
N GLY A 158 13.64 41.19 -34.60
CA GLY A 158 12.64 40.18 -34.34
C GLY A 158 12.07 40.13 -32.91
N ARG A 159 11.08 40.94 -32.61
CA ARG A 159 10.15 40.71 -31.52
C ARG A 159 9.29 39.47 -31.82
N SER A 160 9.59 38.34 -31.23
CA SER A 160 8.60 37.25 -31.06
C SER A 160 7.61 37.71 -29.99
N ALA A 161 6.40 38.04 -30.39
CA ALA A 161 5.27 38.21 -29.49
C ALA A 161 5.08 36.92 -28.70
N GLY A 162 5.24 37.01 -27.37
CA GLY A 162 4.94 35.93 -26.47
C GLY A 162 3.48 35.52 -26.64
N VAL A 163 3.26 34.33 -27.19
CA VAL A 163 1.96 33.71 -27.20
C VAL A 163 1.64 33.41 -25.72
N GLN A 164 0.77 34.23 -25.15
CA GLN A 164 0.15 33.91 -23.86
C GLN A 164 -0.64 32.61 -24.08
N GLN A 165 -0.11 31.52 -23.60
CA GLN A 165 -0.86 30.26 -23.49
C GLN A 165 -2.03 30.55 -22.55
N VAL A 166 -3.19 30.86 -23.12
CA VAL A 166 -4.44 30.85 -22.39
C VAL A 166 -4.74 29.39 -22.12
N GLU A 167 -4.40 28.93 -20.92
CA GLU A 167 -4.88 27.66 -20.41
C GLU A 167 -6.42 27.79 -20.34
N VAL A 168 -7.10 27.19 -21.29
CA VAL A 168 -8.56 27.11 -21.28
C VAL A 168 -8.91 26.20 -20.12
N VAL A 169 -9.10 26.79 -18.94
CA VAL A 169 -9.72 26.13 -17.80
C VAL A 169 -11.11 25.71 -18.25
N GLN A 170 -11.26 24.44 -18.60
CA GLN A 170 -12.56 23.90 -18.94
C GLN A 170 -13.52 24.19 -17.77
N PRO A 171 -14.67 24.82 -18.01
CA PRO A 171 -15.59 25.11 -16.96
C PRO A 171 -15.99 23.79 -16.27
N PHE A 172 -15.90 23.76 -14.96
CA PHE A 172 -16.33 22.64 -14.14
C PHE A 172 -17.79 22.32 -14.49
N ARG A 173 -18.00 21.18 -15.18
CA ARG A 173 -19.34 20.67 -15.51
C ARG A 173 -19.71 19.60 -14.50
N PRO A 174 -20.58 19.88 -13.53
CA PRO A 174 -21.01 18.89 -12.52
C PRO A 174 -21.59 17.63 -13.15
N SER A 175 -22.22 17.74 -14.33
CA SER A 175 -22.79 16.62 -15.08
C SER A 175 -21.78 15.54 -15.47
N ASP A 176 -20.55 15.95 -15.83
CA ASP A 176 -19.54 15.01 -16.29
C ASP A 176 -18.97 14.18 -15.11
N TYR A 177 -18.93 14.80 -13.93
CA TYR A 177 -18.56 14.13 -12.69
C TYR A 177 -19.69 13.23 -12.13
N LEU A 178 -20.95 13.65 -12.27
CA LEU A 178 -22.10 12.84 -11.88
C LEU A 178 -22.22 11.59 -12.76
N TRP A 179 -21.98 11.71 -14.06
CA TRP A 179 -22.03 10.56 -14.97
C TRP A 179 -20.86 9.61 -14.77
N SER A 180 -19.63 10.10 -14.73
CA SER A 180 -18.45 9.28 -14.45
C SER A 180 -18.50 8.67 -13.04
N GLY A 181 -18.99 9.42 -12.05
CA GLY A 181 -19.21 8.94 -10.69
C GLY A 181 -20.25 7.83 -10.60
N SER A 182 -21.39 7.95 -11.32
CA SER A 182 -22.44 6.92 -11.31
C SER A 182 -22.00 5.62 -11.97
N VAL A 183 -21.27 5.68 -13.09
CA VAL A 183 -20.68 4.49 -13.74
C VAL A 183 -19.62 3.84 -12.84
N GLY A 184 -18.79 4.66 -12.17
CA GLY A 184 -17.82 4.19 -11.20
C GLY A 184 -18.48 3.50 -10.00
N LEU A 185 -19.56 4.06 -9.47
CA LEU A 185 -20.33 3.47 -8.36
C LEU A 185 -20.96 2.13 -8.74
N VAL A 186 -21.53 2.01 -9.94
CA VAL A 186 -22.11 0.74 -10.43
C VAL A 186 -21.01 -0.32 -10.58
N GLY A 187 -19.87 0.04 -11.17
CA GLY A 187 -18.73 -0.87 -11.29
C GLY A 187 -18.17 -1.30 -9.94
N PHE A 188 -18.01 -0.36 -9.01
CA PHE A 188 -17.58 -0.66 -7.64
C PHE A 188 -18.58 -1.56 -6.91
N SER A 189 -19.88 -1.29 -7.02
CA SER A 189 -20.92 -2.11 -6.39
C SER A 189 -20.93 -3.53 -6.93
N ALA A 190 -20.78 -3.71 -8.24
CA ALA A 190 -20.71 -5.04 -8.84
C ALA A 190 -19.48 -5.82 -8.34
N GLN A 191 -18.31 -5.16 -8.28
CA GLN A 191 -17.07 -5.76 -7.77
C GLN A 191 -17.17 -6.10 -6.28
N PHE A 192 -17.80 -5.24 -5.49
CA PHE A 192 -18.06 -5.47 -4.06
C PHE A 192 -18.94 -6.71 -3.84
N VAL A 193 -20.02 -6.86 -4.61
CA VAL A 193 -20.89 -8.04 -4.56
C VAL A 193 -20.11 -9.30 -4.91
N ILE A 194 -19.25 -9.28 -5.94
CA ILE A 194 -18.41 -10.43 -6.31
C ILE A 194 -17.48 -10.80 -5.13
N VAL A 195 -16.84 -9.83 -4.49
CA VAL A 195 -15.99 -10.07 -3.33
C VAL A 195 -16.78 -10.73 -2.19
N LEU A 196 -17.98 -10.22 -1.88
CA LEU A 196 -18.82 -10.80 -0.82
C LEU A 196 -19.22 -12.26 -1.12
N PHE A 197 -19.58 -12.56 -2.39
CA PHE A 197 -19.84 -13.94 -2.81
C PHE A 197 -18.61 -14.83 -2.63
N LEU A 198 -17.44 -14.36 -3.04
CA LEU A 198 -16.19 -15.10 -2.86
C LEU A 198 -15.88 -15.33 -1.38
N VAL A 199 -16.01 -14.30 -0.53
CA VAL A 199 -15.84 -14.43 0.93
C VAL A 199 -16.76 -15.49 1.49
N TYR A 200 -18.06 -15.43 1.15
CA TYR A 200 -19.04 -16.41 1.60
C TYR A 200 -18.64 -17.83 1.19
N PHE A 201 -18.33 -18.05 -0.08
CA PHE A 201 -17.95 -19.37 -0.58
C PHE A 201 -16.64 -19.88 0.02
N PHE A 202 -15.63 -19.03 0.20
CA PHE A 202 -14.39 -19.42 0.87
C PHE A 202 -14.62 -19.81 2.33
N LEU A 203 -15.46 -19.06 3.06
CA LEU A 203 -15.84 -19.41 4.43
C LEU A 203 -16.59 -20.73 4.52
N VAL A 204 -17.53 -21.00 3.59
CA VAL A 204 -18.29 -22.24 3.56
C VAL A 204 -17.41 -23.44 3.19
N THR A 205 -16.57 -23.27 2.17
CA THR A 205 -15.77 -24.37 1.60
C THR A 205 -14.58 -24.73 2.48
N GLY A 206 -14.00 -23.78 3.19
CA GLY A 206 -12.83 -24.01 4.07
C GLY A 206 -11.70 -24.75 3.39
N ASP A 207 -11.21 -25.85 4.02
CA ASP A 207 -10.03 -26.58 3.58
C ASP A 207 -10.22 -27.44 2.32
N LEU A 208 -11.40 -27.41 1.72
CA LEU A 208 -11.68 -28.26 0.55
C LEU A 208 -10.82 -27.88 -0.67
N TYR A 209 -10.55 -26.59 -0.86
CA TYR A 209 -9.66 -26.11 -1.92
C TYR A 209 -8.23 -26.57 -1.72
N LYS A 210 -7.73 -26.53 -0.48
CA LYS A 210 -6.41 -27.05 -0.12
C LYS A 210 -6.27 -28.52 -0.52
N ARG A 211 -7.24 -29.36 -0.15
CA ARG A 211 -7.24 -30.79 -0.50
C ARG A 211 -7.25 -31.02 -2.01
N LYS A 212 -7.92 -30.18 -2.79
CA LYS A 212 -7.94 -30.24 -4.25
C LYS A 212 -6.61 -29.81 -4.87
N LEU A 213 -6.03 -28.70 -4.38
CA LEU A 213 -4.73 -28.20 -4.84
C LEU A 213 -3.62 -29.22 -4.61
N VAL A 214 -3.60 -29.88 -3.46
CA VAL A 214 -2.64 -30.97 -3.17
C VAL A 214 -2.77 -32.15 -4.13
N LYS A 215 -3.98 -32.45 -4.60
CA LYS A 215 -4.17 -33.53 -5.61
C LYS A 215 -3.60 -33.13 -6.98
N ILE A 216 -3.59 -31.86 -7.31
CA ILE A 216 -3.12 -31.35 -8.61
C ILE A 216 -1.62 -31.04 -8.56
N GLY A 217 -1.10 -30.62 -7.41
CA GLY A 217 0.22 -30.00 -7.22
C GLY A 217 1.43 -30.96 -7.29
N GLY A 218 1.26 -32.26 -7.58
CA GLY A 218 2.41 -33.14 -7.76
C GLY A 218 2.03 -34.54 -8.21
N LYS A 219 2.91 -35.16 -9.00
CA LYS A 219 2.77 -36.58 -9.45
C LYS A 219 3.39 -37.56 -8.42
N THR A 220 4.40 -37.12 -7.71
CA THR A 220 5.12 -37.92 -6.70
C THR A 220 4.65 -37.60 -5.27
N LEU A 221 4.87 -38.53 -4.35
CA LEU A 221 4.56 -38.28 -2.91
C LEU A 221 5.39 -37.15 -2.32
N SER A 222 6.64 -36.99 -2.77
CA SER A 222 7.54 -35.92 -2.33
C SER A 222 7.01 -34.54 -2.75
N GLU A 223 6.66 -34.36 -4.03
CA GLU A 223 6.08 -33.12 -4.54
C GLU A 223 4.77 -32.74 -3.83
N LYS A 224 3.91 -33.73 -3.57
CA LYS A 224 2.68 -33.53 -2.80
C LYS A 224 2.95 -33.05 -1.37
N LYS A 225 4.00 -33.63 -0.73
CA LYS A 225 4.39 -33.24 0.64
C LYS A 225 4.86 -31.78 0.67
N ILE A 226 5.72 -31.38 -0.28
CA ILE A 226 6.19 -29.99 -0.42
C ILE A 226 5.00 -29.05 -0.67
N THR A 227 4.10 -29.38 -1.58
CA THR A 227 2.90 -28.58 -1.86
C THR A 227 2.03 -28.40 -0.61
N VAL A 228 1.86 -29.46 0.20
CA VAL A 228 1.11 -29.37 1.48
C VAL A 228 1.81 -28.41 2.43
N GLN A 229 3.12 -28.52 2.60
CA GLN A 229 3.90 -27.68 3.49
C GLN A 229 3.78 -26.19 3.08
N ILE A 230 4.00 -25.88 1.80
CA ILE A 230 3.84 -24.50 1.28
C ILE A 230 2.44 -23.95 1.58
N LEU A 231 1.39 -24.73 1.28
CA LEU A 231 0.01 -24.29 1.51
C LEU A 231 -0.30 -24.14 3.01
N ASP A 232 0.26 -24.99 3.86
CA ASP A 232 0.08 -24.89 5.32
C ASP A 232 0.77 -23.64 5.86
N ASP A 233 1.99 -23.35 5.43
CA ASP A 233 2.74 -22.20 5.86
C ASP A 233 2.11 -20.89 5.36
N ILE A 234 1.67 -20.83 4.10
CA ILE A 234 0.90 -19.70 3.58
C ILE A 234 -0.35 -19.45 4.44
N ASN A 235 -1.13 -20.51 4.71
CA ASN A 235 -2.34 -20.40 5.51
C ASN A 235 -2.04 -19.90 6.93
N LEU A 236 -1.04 -20.46 7.60
CA LEU A 236 -0.66 -20.06 8.96
C LEU A 236 -0.16 -18.62 9.02
N GLN A 237 0.67 -18.21 8.06
CA GLN A 237 1.21 -16.86 8.01
C GLN A 237 0.09 -15.84 7.75
N ILE A 238 -0.77 -16.09 6.74
CA ILE A 238 -1.87 -15.17 6.40
C ILE A 238 -2.90 -15.13 7.54
N GLU A 239 -3.28 -16.26 8.13
CA GLU A 239 -4.22 -16.29 9.25
C GLU A 239 -3.66 -15.54 10.47
N SER A 240 -2.39 -15.74 10.79
CA SER A 240 -1.71 -15.02 11.87
C SER A 240 -1.68 -13.52 11.59
N PHE A 241 -1.26 -13.12 10.38
CA PHE A 241 -1.25 -11.73 9.96
C PHE A 241 -2.64 -11.10 10.04
N MET A 242 -3.67 -11.74 9.48
CA MET A 242 -5.04 -11.21 9.51
C MET A 242 -5.58 -11.06 10.94
N ARG A 243 -5.30 -12.01 11.83
CA ARG A 243 -5.70 -11.91 13.24
C ARG A 243 -5.04 -10.72 13.92
N VAL A 244 -3.73 -10.56 13.74
CA VAL A 244 -2.98 -9.42 14.29
C VAL A 244 -3.50 -8.13 13.69
N GLN A 245 -3.66 -8.05 12.37
CA GLN A 245 -4.12 -6.86 11.65
C GLN A 245 -5.51 -6.40 12.13
N VAL A 246 -6.48 -7.31 12.23
CA VAL A 246 -7.83 -6.96 12.73
C VAL A 246 -7.78 -6.49 14.18
N PHE A 247 -7.00 -7.16 15.02
CA PHE A 247 -6.85 -6.79 16.43
C PHE A 247 -6.18 -5.42 16.60
N THR A 248 -5.05 -5.18 15.92
CA THR A 248 -4.33 -3.91 16.02
C THR A 248 -5.11 -2.76 15.39
N SER A 249 -5.79 -2.98 14.26
CA SER A 249 -6.67 -2.00 13.65
C SER A 249 -7.83 -1.60 14.58
N PHE A 250 -8.43 -2.57 15.28
CA PHE A 250 -9.45 -2.28 16.29
C PHE A 250 -8.87 -1.48 17.47
N LEU A 251 -7.69 -1.86 17.94
CA LEU A 251 -7.02 -1.16 19.04
C LEU A 251 -6.68 0.28 18.67
N VAL A 252 -6.13 0.50 17.46
CA VAL A 252 -5.82 1.83 16.92
C VAL A 252 -7.09 2.66 16.78
N ALA A 253 -8.18 2.07 16.27
CA ALA A 253 -9.47 2.76 16.16
C ALA A 253 -9.97 3.27 17.51
N VAL A 254 -9.95 2.40 18.52
CA VAL A 254 -10.41 2.73 19.88
C VAL A 254 -9.47 3.72 20.55
N ALA A 255 -8.16 3.48 20.50
CA ALA A 255 -7.17 4.36 21.14
C ALA A 255 -7.18 5.76 20.55
N THR A 256 -7.21 5.87 19.21
CA THR A 256 -7.31 7.16 18.52
C THR A 256 -8.64 7.84 18.82
N GLY A 257 -9.77 7.13 18.78
CA GLY A 257 -11.07 7.68 19.11
C GLY A 257 -11.13 8.25 20.52
N ILE A 258 -10.63 7.53 21.52
CA ILE A 258 -10.57 7.97 22.92
C ILE A 258 -9.63 9.19 23.06
N ALA A 259 -8.45 9.15 22.44
CA ALA A 259 -7.51 10.26 22.49
C ALA A 259 -8.09 11.55 21.89
N LEU A 260 -8.76 11.44 20.74
CA LEU A 260 -9.41 12.58 20.08
C LEU A 260 -10.59 13.12 20.86
N TRP A 261 -11.38 12.24 21.48
CA TRP A 261 -12.45 12.65 22.41
C TRP A 261 -11.90 13.45 23.59
N TRP A 262 -10.79 13.00 24.16
CA TRP A 262 -10.13 13.69 25.27
C TRP A 262 -9.55 15.05 24.85
N LEU A 263 -9.08 15.17 23.62
CA LEU A 263 -8.54 16.39 23.03
C LEU A 263 -9.64 17.37 22.58
N GLY A 264 -10.92 16.97 22.65
CA GLY A 264 -12.06 17.78 22.24
C GLY A 264 -12.16 17.97 20.73
N VAL A 265 -11.64 16.99 19.96
CA VAL A 265 -11.77 17.01 18.49
C VAL A 265 -13.17 16.55 18.10
N ASP A 266 -13.80 17.24 17.16
CA ASP A 266 -15.11 16.90 16.65
C ASP A 266 -15.08 15.55 15.93
N HIS A 267 -16.16 14.78 16.07
CA HIS A 267 -16.33 13.47 15.44
C HIS A 267 -15.22 12.44 15.76
N PRO A 268 -14.82 12.26 17.03
CA PRO A 268 -13.68 11.41 17.40
C PRO A 268 -13.85 9.94 16.98
N VAL A 269 -15.10 9.43 16.97
CA VAL A 269 -15.41 8.06 16.54
C VAL A 269 -15.11 7.85 15.07
N VAL A 270 -15.43 8.83 14.22
CA VAL A 270 -15.16 8.79 12.79
C VAL A 270 -13.68 8.68 12.51
N TRP A 271 -12.91 9.60 13.11
CA TRP A 271 -11.46 9.64 12.94
C TRP A 271 -10.78 8.39 13.53
N GLY A 272 -11.31 7.88 14.65
CA GLY A 272 -10.87 6.61 15.20
C GLY A 272 -11.11 5.45 14.24
N LEU A 273 -12.32 5.33 13.66
CA LEU A 273 -12.63 4.29 12.66
C LEU A 273 -11.76 4.43 11.40
N LEU A 274 -11.58 5.65 10.90
CA LEU A 274 -10.68 5.92 9.78
C LEU A 274 -9.24 5.50 10.11
N ALA A 275 -8.75 5.83 11.30
CA ALA A 275 -7.42 5.41 11.74
C ALA A 275 -7.27 3.89 11.73
N GLY A 276 -8.27 3.15 12.25
CA GLY A 276 -8.27 1.70 12.22
C GLY A 276 -8.32 1.12 10.80
N VAL A 277 -9.13 1.68 9.91
CA VAL A 277 -9.21 1.22 8.51
C VAL A 277 -7.90 1.50 7.77
N PHE A 278 -7.39 2.72 7.86
CA PHE A 278 -6.14 3.10 7.21
C PHE A 278 -4.91 2.42 7.81
N ASN A 279 -4.99 1.94 9.05
CA ASN A 279 -3.93 1.13 9.67
C ASN A 279 -3.60 -0.14 8.88
N SER A 280 -4.51 -0.60 8.01
CA SER A 280 -4.25 -1.73 7.11
C SER A 280 -3.25 -1.42 6.00
N ILE A 281 -2.92 -0.15 5.77
CA ILE A 281 -1.96 0.30 4.76
C ILE A 281 -0.67 0.74 5.45
N PRO A 282 0.39 -0.07 5.44
CA PRO A 282 1.64 0.26 6.12
C PRO A 282 2.21 1.62 5.70
N TYR A 283 2.73 2.38 6.64
CA TYR A 283 3.33 3.71 6.46
C TYR A 283 2.40 4.79 5.93
N LEU A 284 1.63 4.51 4.87
CA LEU A 284 0.73 5.50 4.26
C LEU A 284 -0.48 5.80 5.14
N GLY A 285 -1.04 4.79 5.80
CA GLY A 285 -2.20 4.95 6.68
C GLY A 285 -1.97 5.95 7.80
N PRO A 286 -0.95 5.76 8.65
CA PRO A 286 -0.59 6.69 9.70
C PRO A 286 -0.37 8.12 9.20
N ILE A 287 0.32 8.28 8.07
CA ILE A 287 0.61 9.60 7.48
C ILE A 287 -0.69 10.28 7.03
N LEU A 288 -1.56 9.57 6.29
CA LEU A 288 -2.81 10.13 5.77
C LEU A 288 -3.76 10.55 6.90
N VAL A 289 -3.92 9.69 7.92
CA VAL A 289 -4.79 9.97 9.06
C VAL A 289 -4.26 11.16 9.88
N SER A 290 -2.96 11.17 10.17
CA SER A 290 -2.35 12.26 10.94
C SER A 290 -2.39 13.58 10.19
N ALA A 291 -2.15 13.57 8.87
CA ALA A 291 -2.27 14.76 8.04
C ALA A 291 -3.73 15.27 7.99
N GLY A 292 -4.70 14.37 7.80
CA GLY A 292 -6.12 14.72 7.80
C GLY A 292 -6.56 15.32 9.14
N LEU A 293 -6.15 14.71 10.25
CA LEU A 293 -6.41 15.21 11.61
C LEU A 293 -5.76 16.58 11.84
N GLY A 294 -4.56 16.81 11.29
CA GLY A 294 -3.90 18.11 11.34
C GLY A 294 -4.74 19.21 10.67
N VAL A 295 -5.23 18.93 9.48
CA VAL A 295 -6.08 19.87 8.74
C VAL A 295 -7.38 20.17 9.51
N VAL A 296 -8.10 19.13 9.93
CA VAL A 296 -9.38 19.29 10.62
C VAL A 296 -9.22 19.96 11.98
N SER A 297 -8.20 19.59 12.75
CA SER A 297 -7.92 20.24 14.03
C SER A 297 -7.51 21.70 13.86
N PHE A 298 -6.78 22.03 12.80
CA PHE A 298 -6.49 23.43 12.48
C PHE A 298 -7.77 24.21 12.19
N MET A 299 -8.70 23.63 11.42
CA MET A 299 -10.00 24.27 11.13
C MET A 299 -10.85 24.47 12.38
N GLN A 300 -10.85 23.47 13.28
CA GLN A 300 -11.67 23.51 14.50
C GLN A 300 -11.12 24.48 15.55
N PHE A 301 -9.81 24.49 15.75
CA PHE A 301 -9.18 25.22 16.87
C PHE A 301 -8.50 26.52 16.46
N ASP A 302 -8.38 26.80 15.16
CA ASP A 302 -7.70 27.96 14.58
C ASP A 302 -6.27 28.15 15.15
N SER A 303 -5.58 27.04 15.43
CA SER A 303 -4.28 26.99 16.09
C SER A 303 -3.39 25.90 15.50
N LEU A 304 -2.27 26.29 14.88
CA LEU A 304 -1.25 25.37 14.36
C LEU A 304 -0.63 24.50 15.46
N LEU A 305 -0.48 25.03 16.66
CA LEU A 305 0.07 24.28 17.80
C LEU A 305 -0.87 23.13 18.20
N ARG A 306 -2.19 23.40 18.31
CA ARG A 306 -3.18 22.36 18.62
C ARG A 306 -3.29 21.34 17.49
N ALA A 307 -3.29 21.77 16.24
CA ALA A 307 -3.30 20.90 15.08
C ALA A 307 -2.09 19.96 15.07
N GLY A 308 -0.90 20.49 15.32
CA GLY A 308 0.33 19.71 15.45
C GLY A 308 0.30 18.72 16.62
N TYR A 309 -0.29 19.12 17.75
CA TYR A 309 -0.44 18.25 18.91
C TYR A 309 -1.40 17.08 18.64
N VAL A 310 -2.56 17.34 18.05
CA VAL A 310 -3.55 16.31 17.68
C VAL A 310 -2.99 15.34 16.66
N SER A 311 -2.37 15.86 15.58
CA SER A 311 -1.66 15.04 14.57
C SER A 311 -0.56 14.18 15.22
N GLY A 312 0.24 14.79 16.10
CA GLY A 312 1.35 14.13 16.79
C GLY A 312 0.86 12.98 17.67
N VAL A 313 -0.24 13.16 18.41
CA VAL A 313 -0.85 12.10 19.23
C VAL A 313 -1.35 10.96 18.37
N ALA A 314 -2.06 11.23 17.28
CA ALA A 314 -2.54 10.21 16.36
C ALA A 314 -1.37 9.44 15.71
N PHE A 315 -0.34 10.17 15.26
CA PHE A 315 0.87 9.57 14.71
C PHE A 315 1.62 8.73 15.75
N ALA A 316 1.70 9.18 17.00
CA ALA A 316 2.34 8.43 18.08
C ALA A 316 1.60 7.12 18.39
N ILE A 317 0.26 7.12 18.41
CA ILE A 317 -0.56 5.91 18.63
C ILE A 317 -0.27 4.87 17.53
N THR A 318 -0.33 5.28 16.26
CA THR A 318 -0.10 4.38 15.14
C THR A 318 1.37 3.94 15.03
N SER A 319 2.31 4.82 15.37
CA SER A 319 3.74 4.47 15.40
C SER A 319 4.05 3.47 16.52
N LEU A 320 3.48 3.66 17.70
CA LEU A 320 3.62 2.73 18.82
C LEU A 320 3.06 1.35 18.48
N GLU A 321 1.94 1.31 17.78
CA GLU A 321 1.36 0.07 17.27
C GLU A 321 2.31 -0.62 16.28
N GLY A 322 2.74 0.08 15.24
CA GLY A 322 3.57 -0.49 14.18
C GLY A 322 4.96 -0.92 14.64
N PHE A 323 5.62 -0.14 15.51
CA PHE A 323 6.98 -0.44 15.97
C PHE A 323 7.05 -1.36 17.19
N LEU A 324 5.99 -1.42 18.00
CA LEU A 324 6.01 -2.19 19.24
C LEU A 324 4.99 -3.33 19.23
N LEU A 325 3.70 -3.03 19.02
CA LEU A 325 2.63 -4.02 19.16
C LEU A 325 2.65 -5.05 18.04
N THR A 326 2.78 -4.61 16.79
CA THR A 326 2.77 -5.51 15.64
C THR A 326 3.93 -6.52 15.69
N PRO A 327 5.20 -6.14 15.91
CA PRO A 327 6.28 -7.12 16.06
C PRO A 327 6.12 -8.06 17.25
N MET A 328 5.56 -7.57 18.38
CA MET A 328 5.32 -8.41 19.56
C MET A 328 4.24 -9.47 19.33
N LEU A 329 3.25 -9.18 18.50
CA LEU A 329 2.12 -10.06 18.22
C LEU A 329 2.36 -10.99 17.05
N MET A 330 3.22 -10.60 16.11
CA MET A 330 3.57 -11.43 14.95
C MET A 330 4.60 -12.50 15.32
N SER A 331 4.43 -13.69 14.74
CA SER A 331 5.46 -14.73 14.82
C SER A 331 6.72 -14.30 14.05
N ARG A 332 7.89 -14.78 14.49
CA ARG A 332 9.16 -14.51 13.78
C ARG A 332 9.13 -14.93 12.31
N ALA A 333 8.44 -16.02 12.00
CA ALA A 333 8.29 -16.50 10.61
C ALA A 333 7.52 -15.52 9.71
N ALA A 334 6.67 -14.67 10.29
CA ALA A 334 5.90 -13.66 9.57
C ALA A 334 6.57 -12.27 9.57
N GLN A 335 7.72 -12.14 10.25
CA GLN A 335 8.50 -10.89 10.22
C GLN A 335 9.21 -10.77 8.88
N MET A 336 9.15 -9.57 8.32
CA MET A 336 9.70 -9.26 7.00
C MET A 336 10.61 -8.04 7.11
N ASN A 337 11.62 -8.02 6.27
CA ASN A 337 12.51 -6.87 6.16
C ASN A 337 11.69 -5.61 5.79
N PRO A 338 11.80 -4.51 6.58
CA PRO A 338 11.07 -3.27 6.30
C PRO A 338 11.34 -2.71 4.90
N VAL A 339 12.56 -2.86 4.37
CA VAL A 339 12.93 -2.42 3.02
C VAL A 339 12.17 -3.25 1.97
N ALA A 340 12.07 -4.58 2.18
CA ALA A 340 11.31 -5.46 1.31
C ALA A 340 9.81 -5.09 1.30
N ILE A 341 9.24 -4.72 2.46
CA ILE A 341 7.86 -4.24 2.57
C ILE A 341 7.66 -2.97 1.74
N VAL A 342 8.55 -1.97 1.85
CA VAL A 342 8.45 -0.72 1.09
C VAL A 342 8.58 -0.96 -0.41
N ILE A 343 9.56 -1.76 -0.84
CA ILE A 343 9.73 -2.12 -2.25
C ILE A 343 8.52 -2.87 -2.78
N GLY A 344 8.02 -3.85 -2.01
CA GLY A 344 6.82 -4.59 -2.37
C GLY A 344 5.58 -3.72 -2.44
N LEU A 345 5.43 -2.76 -1.52
CA LEU A 345 4.33 -1.80 -1.53
C LEU A 345 4.37 -0.93 -2.80
N LEU A 346 5.54 -0.41 -3.19
CA LEU A 346 5.70 0.33 -4.44
C LEU A 346 5.41 -0.54 -5.66
N PHE A 347 5.91 -1.77 -5.68
CA PHE A 347 5.72 -2.72 -6.78
C PHE A 347 4.23 -3.09 -6.95
N TRP A 348 3.56 -3.52 -5.90
CA TRP A 348 2.14 -3.89 -5.97
C TRP A 348 1.23 -2.69 -6.21
N SER A 349 1.58 -1.52 -5.65
CA SER A 349 0.87 -0.26 -5.93
C SER A 349 0.96 0.11 -7.42
N TRP A 350 2.10 -0.11 -8.05
CA TRP A 350 2.28 0.13 -9.48
C TRP A 350 1.50 -0.87 -10.35
N ILE A 351 1.40 -2.16 -9.95
CA ILE A 351 0.65 -3.19 -10.71
C ILE A 351 -0.86 -3.03 -10.54
N TRP A 352 -1.36 -2.88 -9.30
CA TRP A 352 -2.79 -2.93 -8.96
C TRP A 352 -3.32 -1.66 -8.32
N GLY A 353 -2.55 -0.55 -8.33
CA GLY A 353 -2.94 0.73 -7.75
C GLY A 353 -3.21 0.62 -6.24
N ILE A 354 -4.28 1.26 -5.78
CA ILE A 354 -4.70 1.30 -4.37
C ILE A 354 -4.88 -0.12 -3.79
N TRP A 355 -5.46 -1.04 -4.55
CA TRP A 355 -5.65 -2.42 -4.11
C TRP A 355 -4.33 -3.15 -3.93
N GLY A 356 -3.37 -2.89 -4.82
CA GLY A 356 -2.02 -3.41 -4.68
C GLY A 356 -1.33 -2.92 -3.41
N THR A 357 -1.53 -1.67 -3.05
CA THR A 357 -0.99 -1.10 -1.81
C THR A 357 -1.55 -1.81 -0.57
N VAL A 358 -2.86 -2.03 -0.52
CA VAL A 358 -3.53 -2.74 0.59
C VAL A 358 -3.10 -4.21 0.68
N LEU A 359 -2.93 -4.85 -0.47
CA LEU A 359 -2.61 -6.27 -0.58
C LEU A 359 -1.10 -6.57 -0.54
N ALA A 360 -0.23 -5.56 -0.55
CA ALA A 360 1.21 -5.71 -0.70
C ALA A 360 1.82 -6.68 0.33
N VAL A 361 1.52 -6.48 1.62
CA VAL A 361 2.10 -7.31 2.69
C VAL A 361 1.64 -8.78 2.59
N PRO A 362 0.34 -9.10 2.47
CA PRO A 362 -0.11 -10.47 2.25
C PRO A 362 0.50 -11.12 1.00
N MET A 363 0.63 -10.37 -0.09
CA MET A 363 1.24 -10.89 -1.33
C MET A 363 2.72 -11.21 -1.14
N LEU A 364 3.45 -10.34 -0.45
CA LEU A 364 4.86 -10.60 -0.11
C LEU A 364 5.01 -11.81 0.80
N MET A 365 4.13 -11.98 1.80
CA MET A 365 4.13 -13.18 2.65
C MET A 365 3.92 -14.46 1.86
N MET A 366 2.99 -14.45 0.90
CA MET A 366 2.78 -15.61 0.02
C MET A 366 4.02 -15.89 -0.84
N ILE A 367 4.63 -14.85 -1.41
CA ILE A 367 5.86 -15.00 -2.21
C ILE A 367 6.99 -15.55 -1.33
N LYS A 368 7.20 -14.99 -0.15
CA LYS A 368 8.21 -15.47 0.81
C LYS A 368 7.99 -16.93 1.16
N ALA A 369 6.77 -17.32 1.54
CA ALA A 369 6.45 -18.69 1.88
C ALA A 369 6.71 -19.68 0.72
N ILE A 370 6.52 -19.26 -0.53
CA ILE A 370 6.87 -20.06 -1.71
C ILE A 370 8.39 -20.14 -1.88
N CYS A 371 9.08 -19.01 -1.76
CA CYS A 371 10.54 -18.96 -1.93
C CYS A 371 11.28 -19.74 -0.87
N ASP A 372 10.83 -19.74 0.38
CA ASP A 372 11.43 -20.48 1.49
C ASP A 372 11.39 -22.01 1.31
N HIS A 373 10.57 -22.53 0.37
CA HIS A 373 10.42 -23.98 0.10
C HIS A 373 10.99 -24.43 -1.24
N ILE A 374 11.54 -23.53 -2.03
CA ILE A 374 12.11 -23.84 -3.35
C ILE A 374 13.60 -23.51 -3.30
N GLU A 375 14.48 -24.52 -3.40
CA GLU A 375 15.94 -24.37 -3.29
C GLU A 375 16.51 -23.27 -4.20
N ASP A 376 16.02 -23.16 -5.45
CA ASP A 376 16.48 -22.15 -6.40
C ASP A 376 16.04 -20.72 -6.03
N LEU A 377 15.03 -20.57 -5.16
CA LEU A 377 14.45 -19.27 -4.74
C LEU A 377 14.76 -18.92 -3.28
N GLU A 378 15.44 -19.79 -2.54
CA GLU A 378 15.83 -19.58 -1.13
C GLU A 378 16.53 -18.23 -0.92
N PRO A 379 17.48 -17.78 -1.79
CA PRO A 379 18.11 -16.47 -1.63
C PRO A 379 17.12 -15.29 -1.70
N VAL A 380 16.01 -15.46 -2.46
CA VAL A 380 14.94 -14.42 -2.51
C VAL A 380 14.10 -14.45 -1.24
N GLY A 381 13.83 -15.66 -0.70
CA GLY A 381 13.16 -15.82 0.60
C GLY A 381 13.94 -15.17 1.74
N GLU A 382 15.27 -15.37 1.77
CA GLU A 382 16.18 -14.78 2.74
C GLU A 382 16.22 -13.22 2.62
N LEU A 383 16.23 -12.70 1.41
CA LEU A 383 16.17 -11.24 1.16
C LEU A 383 14.86 -10.61 1.63
N LEU A 384 13.76 -11.34 1.60
CA LEU A 384 12.44 -10.88 2.07
C LEU A 384 12.28 -11.03 3.59
N GLY A 385 13.07 -11.90 4.24
CA GLY A 385 13.07 -12.10 5.68
C GLY A 385 13.90 -11.07 6.43
N GLU A 386 13.86 -11.12 7.76
CA GLU A 386 14.77 -10.39 8.67
C GLU A 386 16.10 -11.12 8.85
#